data_4c2721382a1ac678e68f96836292dde7
#
_entry.id   4c2721382a1ac678e68f96836292dde7
#
_cell.length_a   1.000
_cell.length_b   1.000
_cell.length_c   1.000
_cell.angle_alpha   90.00
_cell.angle_beta   90.00
_cell.angle_gamma   90.00
#
_symmetry.space_group_name_H-M   'P 1'
#
loop_
_entity.id
_entity.type
_entity.pdbx_description
1 polymer ?
#
loop_
_entity_poly.entity_id
_entity_poly.type
_entity_poly.pdbx_seq_one_letter_code
_entity_poly.pdbx_strand_id
1 'polypeptide(L)'
;MQLRVCGLTARLTLRVSKMFLKLFAICFIGLAMVAANGARAANPVVVIETSLGKIKVELYEDKAPITVKNFLAYTEDKFYDGTIFHRVMGKENSGRDFMIQGGGHTPDLKEKDNKKKSIKNESANGLSNARGTIAMARTGDPDSATCQFYINVADNTGLDKANDDAGHGYCVFGRVTEGMDIVDKIKAVPTVKRGGQGNLPKEDIVIKSVRLDK
;
A
#
# COMPACT_ATOMS: atom_id res chain seq x y z
N MET A 1 52.50 -76.87 12.38
CA MET A 1 52.44 -75.57 13.09
C MET A 1 51.93 -74.53 12.09
N GLN A 2 50.60 -74.34 12.04
CA GLN A 2 49.95 -73.41 11.12
C GLN A 2 49.35 -72.28 11.92
N LEU A 3 49.84 -71.06 11.70
CA LEU A 3 49.36 -69.84 12.28
C LEU A 3 48.11 -69.30 11.49
N ARG A 4 47.02 -69.20 12.20
CA ARG A 4 45.77 -68.51 11.70
C ARG A 4 46.01 -67.00 11.76
N VAL A 5 45.99 -66.33 10.60
CA VAL A 5 45.79 -64.84 10.49
C VAL A 5 44.74 -64.65 9.43
N CYS A 6 43.52 -64.64 9.81
CA CYS A 6 42.44 -64.17 8.95
C CYS A 6 41.28 -63.66 9.84
N GLY A 7 40.97 -62.43 9.79
CA GLY A 7 39.74 -61.95 10.45
C GLY A 7 39.65 -60.48 10.84
N LEU A 8 40.71 -59.64 10.71
CA LEU A 8 40.66 -58.27 11.22
C LEU A 8 40.55 -57.17 10.15
N THR A 9 40.84 -57.47 8.90
CA THR A 9 40.83 -56.44 7.81
C THR A 9 39.46 -56.21 7.16
N ALA A 10 38.55 -57.18 7.19
CA ALA A 10 37.24 -57.07 6.51
C ALA A 10 36.21 -56.21 7.28
N ARG A 11 36.38 -55.99 8.59
CA ARG A 11 35.44 -55.21 9.39
C ARG A 11 35.74 -53.73 9.41
N LEU A 12 36.97 -53.30 9.07
CA LEU A 12 37.36 -51.88 9.10
C LEU A 12 36.94 -51.15 7.82
N THR A 13 36.98 -51.80 6.66
CA THR A 13 36.58 -51.22 5.36
C THR A 13 35.09 -50.97 5.26
N LEU A 14 34.25 -51.78 5.91
CA LEU A 14 32.77 -51.63 5.85
C LEU A 14 32.25 -50.47 6.74
N ARG A 15 33.00 -50.11 7.80
CA ARG A 15 32.62 -48.97 8.69
C ARG A 15 32.96 -47.64 8.04
N VAL A 16 34.06 -47.53 7.31
CA VAL A 16 34.48 -46.27 6.65
C VAL A 16 33.52 -45.94 5.50
N SER A 17 33.09 -46.95 4.71
CA SER A 17 32.12 -46.76 3.61
C SER A 17 30.76 -46.22 4.09
N LYS A 18 30.25 -46.71 5.23
CA LYS A 18 28.97 -46.24 5.78
C LYS A 18 29.04 -44.82 6.40
N MET A 19 30.20 -44.40 6.84
CA MET A 19 30.41 -43.05 7.40
C MET A 19 30.51 -42.01 6.28
N PHE A 20 31.16 -42.31 5.16
CA PHE A 20 31.21 -41.44 3.98
C PHE A 20 29.84 -41.31 3.31
N LEU A 21 29.04 -42.36 3.26
CA LEU A 21 27.69 -42.31 2.67
C LEU A 21 26.70 -41.45 3.50
N LYS A 22 26.89 -41.40 4.84
CA LYS A 22 26.07 -40.53 5.71
C LYS A 22 26.49 -39.07 5.66
N LEU A 23 27.79 -38.76 5.47
CA LEU A 23 28.24 -37.38 5.27
C LEU A 23 27.77 -36.81 3.93
N PHE A 24 27.73 -37.59 2.85
CA PHE A 24 27.24 -37.14 1.55
C PHE A 24 25.73 -36.92 1.54
N ALA A 25 24.93 -37.66 2.29
CA ALA A 25 23.50 -37.47 2.41
C ALA A 25 23.14 -36.18 3.19
N ILE A 26 23.96 -35.79 4.16
CA ILE A 26 23.72 -34.56 4.95
C ILE A 26 24.09 -33.28 4.16
N CYS A 27 25.10 -33.34 3.29
CA CYS A 27 25.44 -32.22 2.41
C CYS A 27 24.40 -31.98 1.30
N PHE A 28 23.71 -33.02 0.82
CA PHE A 28 22.68 -32.82 -0.21
C PHE A 28 21.35 -32.29 0.33
N ILE A 29 21.03 -32.53 1.61
CA ILE A 29 19.83 -31.96 2.27
C ILE A 29 20.04 -30.50 2.64
N GLY A 30 21.29 -30.06 2.93
CA GLY A 30 21.61 -28.67 3.25
C GLY A 30 21.59 -27.72 2.03
N LEU A 31 21.76 -28.24 0.81
CA LEU A 31 21.82 -27.40 -0.40
C LEU A 31 20.44 -27.20 -1.05
N ALA A 32 19.42 -27.94 -0.65
CA ALA A 32 18.05 -27.80 -1.18
C ALA A 32 17.22 -26.72 -0.46
N MET A 33 17.72 -26.11 0.64
CA MET A 33 16.98 -25.07 1.39
C MET A 33 17.35 -23.62 1.04
N VAL A 34 18.16 -23.36 0.04
CA VAL A 34 18.64 -22.00 -0.30
C VAL A 34 17.95 -21.36 -1.51
N ALA A 35 16.96 -22.00 -2.11
CA ALA A 35 16.34 -21.48 -3.34
C ALA A 35 14.82 -21.22 -3.25
N ALA A 36 14.31 -20.89 -2.07
CA ALA A 36 12.96 -20.34 -1.95
C ALA A 36 13.01 -18.85 -1.57
N ASN A 37 13.90 -18.08 -2.20
CA ASN A 37 13.64 -16.65 -2.37
C ASN A 37 12.50 -16.56 -3.38
N GLY A 38 11.26 -16.72 -2.90
CA GLY A 38 10.09 -16.38 -3.67
C GLY A 38 10.28 -14.97 -4.21
N ALA A 39 10.37 -14.83 -5.52
CA ALA A 39 10.37 -13.54 -6.16
C ALA A 39 9.13 -12.79 -5.59
N ARG A 40 9.38 -11.78 -4.74
CA ARG A 40 8.32 -10.93 -4.22
C ARG A 40 7.59 -10.36 -5.42
N ALA A 41 6.31 -10.61 -5.53
CA ALA A 41 5.50 -10.00 -6.59
C ALA A 41 5.71 -8.49 -6.53
N ALA A 42 5.87 -7.87 -7.69
CA ALA A 42 5.98 -6.42 -7.77
C ALA A 42 4.69 -5.79 -7.20
N ASN A 43 4.85 -4.70 -6.47
CA ASN A 43 3.71 -3.97 -5.94
C ASN A 43 2.76 -3.57 -7.08
N PRO A 44 1.44 -3.70 -6.90
CA PRO A 44 0.48 -3.21 -7.88
C PRO A 44 0.64 -1.71 -8.11
N VAL A 45 0.54 -1.29 -9.36
CA VAL A 45 0.51 0.13 -9.75
C VAL A 45 -0.85 0.45 -10.32
N VAL A 46 -1.43 1.58 -9.93
CA VAL A 46 -2.68 2.08 -10.49
C VAL A 46 -2.48 3.45 -11.12
N VAL A 47 -3.26 3.74 -12.16
CA VAL A 47 -3.36 5.05 -12.79
C VAL A 47 -4.68 5.69 -12.38
N ILE A 48 -4.62 6.82 -11.69
CA ILE A 48 -5.74 7.71 -11.40
C ILE A 48 -5.79 8.75 -12.52
N GLU A 49 -6.75 8.64 -13.41
CA GLU A 49 -6.96 9.65 -14.46
C GLU A 49 -7.93 10.71 -13.95
N THR A 50 -7.48 11.95 -13.94
CA THR A 50 -8.29 13.09 -13.47
C THR A 50 -8.61 14.05 -14.62
N SER A 51 -9.47 15.05 -14.34
CA SER A 51 -9.71 16.16 -15.28
C SER A 51 -8.46 17.02 -15.54
N LEU A 52 -7.44 16.98 -14.65
CA LEU A 52 -6.21 17.76 -14.76
C LEU A 52 -4.98 16.96 -15.21
N GLY A 53 -5.09 15.63 -15.33
CA GLY A 53 -4.00 14.76 -15.76
C GLY A 53 -3.99 13.42 -15.03
N LYS A 54 -2.94 12.63 -15.29
CA LYS A 54 -2.77 11.28 -14.74
C LYS A 54 -1.81 11.30 -13.55
N ILE A 55 -2.12 10.46 -12.56
CA ILE A 55 -1.30 10.23 -11.37
C ILE A 55 -1.10 8.73 -11.27
N LYS A 56 0.16 8.25 -11.28
CA LYS A 56 0.48 6.83 -11.03
C LYS A 56 0.82 6.64 -9.57
N VAL A 57 0.30 5.57 -9.01
CA VAL A 57 0.44 5.22 -7.59
C VAL A 57 0.86 3.76 -7.45
N GLU A 58 2.00 3.53 -6.82
CA GLU A 58 2.44 2.22 -6.36
C GLU A 58 1.76 1.89 -5.03
N LEU A 59 1.16 0.70 -4.93
CA LEU A 59 0.44 0.25 -3.74
C LEU A 59 1.28 -0.75 -2.95
N TYR A 60 1.44 -0.55 -1.64
CA TYR A 60 2.28 -1.36 -0.77
C TYR A 60 1.50 -2.53 -0.17
N GLU A 61 1.25 -3.57 -0.99
CA GLU A 61 0.43 -4.72 -0.59
C GLU A 61 1.03 -5.48 0.60
N ASP A 62 2.36 -5.54 0.71
CA ASP A 62 3.05 -6.18 1.84
C ASP A 62 2.93 -5.41 3.16
N LYS A 63 2.67 -4.09 3.10
CA LYS A 63 2.58 -3.21 4.26
C LYS A 63 1.15 -2.95 4.71
N ALA A 64 0.20 -2.97 3.77
CA ALA A 64 -1.19 -2.68 4.01
C ALA A 64 -2.11 -3.60 3.17
N PRO A 65 -2.04 -4.93 3.36
CA PRO A 65 -2.74 -5.89 2.50
C PRO A 65 -4.26 -5.73 2.51
N ILE A 66 -4.88 -5.44 3.65
CA ILE A 66 -6.33 -5.24 3.77
C ILE A 66 -6.73 -3.97 3.01
N THR A 67 -5.97 -2.89 3.20
CA THR A 67 -6.22 -1.59 2.59
C THR A 67 -6.03 -1.63 1.08
N VAL A 68 -4.93 -2.22 0.60
CA VAL A 68 -4.67 -2.39 -0.84
C VAL A 68 -5.74 -3.24 -1.49
N LYS A 69 -6.10 -4.38 -0.89
CA LYS A 69 -7.19 -5.24 -1.40
C LYS A 69 -8.52 -4.48 -1.48
N ASN A 70 -8.85 -3.68 -0.47
CA ASN A 70 -10.05 -2.85 -0.46
C ASN A 70 -10.03 -1.81 -1.59
N PHE A 71 -8.93 -1.09 -1.74
CA PHE A 71 -8.77 -0.07 -2.79
C PHE A 71 -8.86 -0.68 -4.19
N LEU A 72 -8.20 -1.83 -4.43
CA LEU A 72 -8.26 -2.55 -5.70
C LEU A 72 -9.67 -3.07 -5.98
N ALA A 73 -10.41 -3.55 -4.98
CA ALA A 73 -11.80 -3.98 -5.17
C ALA A 73 -12.73 -2.82 -5.59
N TYR A 74 -12.53 -1.60 -5.09
CA TYR A 74 -13.23 -0.41 -5.57
C TYR A 74 -12.78 -0.02 -7.00
N THR A 75 -11.51 -0.23 -7.33
CA THR A 75 -10.94 0.01 -8.66
C THR A 75 -11.54 -0.93 -9.70
N GLU A 76 -11.63 -2.23 -9.40
CA GLU A 76 -12.24 -3.26 -10.25
C GLU A 76 -13.72 -2.98 -10.51
N ASP A 77 -14.46 -2.58 -9.47
CA ASP A 77 -15.88 -2.19 -9.57
C ASP A 77 -16.08 -0.84 -10.29
N LYS A 78 -15.02 -0.17 -10.74
CA LYS A 78 -15.06 1.18 -11.33
C LYS A 78 -15.76 2.19 -10.42
N PHE A 79 -15.73 1.96 -9.12
CA PHE A 79 -16.41 2.79 -8.13
C PHE A 79 -15.92 4.25 -8.18
N TYR A 80 -14.63 4.46 -8.41
CA TYR A 80 -14.03 5.79 -8.43
C TYR A 80 -14.41 6.63 -9.66
N ASP A 81 -14.93 6.01 -10.73
CA ASP A 81 -15.28 6.72 -11.96
C ASP A 81 -16.39 7.74 -11.70
N GLY A 82 -16.12 9.00 -12.07
CA GLY A 82 -17.02 10.11 -11.86
C GLY A 82 -17.05 10.68 -10.44
N THR A 83 -16.24 10.16 -9.51
CA THR A 83 -16.04 10.81 -8.20
C THR A 83 -15.14 12.02 -8.33
N ILE A 84 -15.08 12.85 -7.28
CA ILE A 84 -14.27 14.08 -7.27
C ILE A 84 -13.25 14.11 -6.13
N PHE A 85 -12.25 14.95 -6.29
CA PHE A 85 -11.49 15.47 -5.15
C PHE A 85 -12.31 16.56 -4.48
N HIS A 86 -13.03 16.20 -3.43
CA HIS A 86 -13.99 17.08 -2.74
C HIS A 86 -13.39 17.93 -1.62
N ARG A 87 -12.12 17.70 -1.27
CA ARG A 87 -11.41 18.48 -0.24
C ARG A 87 -9.96 18.68 -0.65
N VAL A 88 -9.59 19.95 -0.82
CA VAL A 88 -8.27 20.36 -1.27
C VAL A 88 -7.69 21.36 -0.29
N MET A 89 -6.62 20.99 0.38
CA MET A 89 -5.97 21.80 1.41
C MET A 89 -4.51 22.06 1.02
N GLY A 90 -4.31 23.04 0.16
CA GLY A 90 -3.03 23.64 -0.16
C GLY A 90 -2.82 24.94 0.58
N LYS A 91 -1.60 25.49 0.57
CA LYS A 91 -1.24 26.73 1.27
C LYS A 91 -2.13 27.90 0.86
N GLU A 92 -2.46 28.01 -0.42
CA GLU A 92 -3.23 29.11 -0.99
C GLU A 92 -4.69 29.16 -0.47
N ASN A 93 -5.25 28.02 -0.07
CA ASN A 93 -6.66 27.90 0.30
C ASN A 93 -6.90 27.51 1.77
N SER A 94 -5.90 27.02 2.47
CA SER A 94 -6.02 26.60 3.88
C SER A 94 -4.91 27.12 4.81
N GLY A 95 -4.02 27.99 4.28
CA GLY A 95 -2.89 28.57 5.03
C GLY A 95 -1.68 27.64 5.16
N ARG A 96 -1.81 26.35 4.85
CA ARG A 96 -0.71 25.39 4.81
C ARG A 96 -0.99 24.31 3.78
N ASP A 97 0.08 23.71 3.27
CA ASP A 97 -0.01 22.48 2.49
C ASP A 97 -0.36 21.31 3.42
N PHE A 98 -1.37 20.53 3.04
CA PHE A 98 -1.80 19.38 3.83
C PHE A 98 -2.10 18.17 2.91
N MET A 99 -3.26 18.14 2.22
CA MET A 99 -3.64 17.00 1.41
C MET A 99 -4.69 17.34 0.36
N ILE A 100 -4.88 16.44 -0.61
CA ILE A 100 -6.05 16.39 -1.49
C ILE A 100 -6.80 15.09 -1.24
N GLN A 101 -8.12 15.16 -0.94
CA GLN A 101 -8.96 14.03 -0.56
C GLN A 101 -10.08 13.83 -1.59
N GLY A 102 -10.31 12.59 -1.97
CA GLY A 102 -11.33 12.23 -2.96
C GLY A 102 -11.84 10.79 -2.83
N GLY A 103 -12.53 10.34 -3.87
CA GLY A 103 -12.96 8.95 -4.03
C GLY A 103 -14.26 8.55 -3.32
N GLY A 104 -15.04 9.49 -2.79
CA GLY A 104 -16.28 9.16 -2.09
C GLY A 104 -17.50 9.97 -2.50
N HIS A 105 -17.33 11.10 -3.19
CA HIS A 105 -18.41 12.02 -3.56
C HIS A 105 -18.48 12.21 -5.07
N THR A 106 -19.69 12.42 -5.54
CA THR A 106 -20.01 12.84 -6.90
C THR A 106 -20.00 14.38 -7.00
N PRO A 107 -20.03 14.97 -8.21
CA PRO A 107 -20.01 16.44 -8.39
C PRO A 107 -21.15 17.20 -7.70
N ASP A 108 -22.29 16.54 -7.49
CA ASP A 108 -23.45 17.08 -6.73
C ASP A 108 -23.25 16.97 -5.19
N LEU A 109 -22.06 16.58 -4.74
CA LEU A 109 -21.63 16.42 -3.34
C LEU A 109 -22.36 15.32 -2.57
N LYS A 110 -23.06 14.43 -3.26
CA LYS A 110 -23.60 13.24 -2.62
C LYS A 110 -22.53 12.19 -2.45
N GLU A 111 -22.61 11.47 -1.35
CA GLU A 111 -21.82 10.25 -1.21
C GLU A 111 -22.24 9.25 -2.29
N LYS A 112 -21.24 8.64 -2.94
CA LYS A 112 -21.52 7.63 -3.94
C LYS A 112 -22.04 6.35 -3.28
N ASP A 113 -23.12 5.80 -3.82
CA ASP A 113 -23.72 4.55 -3.35
C ASP A 113 -22.81 3.34 -3.54
N ASN A 114 -23.21 2.19 -2.98
CA ASN A 114 -22.48 0.91 -3.09
C ASN A 114 -21.11 0.90 -2.41
N LYS A 115 -20.94 1.64 -1.32
CA LYS A 115 -19.77 1.52 -0.46
C LYS A 115 -19.70 0.12 0.16
N LYS A 116 -18.48 -0.46 0.13
CA LYS A 116 -18.19 -1.72 0.83
C LYS A 116 -18.18 -1.48 2.35
N LYS A 117 -18.12 -2.57 3.12
CA LYS A 117 -17.93 -2.49 4.57
C LYS A 117 -16.61 -1.80 4.91
N SER A 118 -16.57 -1.16 6.07
CA SER A 118 -15.34 -0.58 6.61
C SER A 118 -14.27 -1.65 6.85
N ILE A 119 -13.01 -1.22 6.85
CA ILE A 119 -11.85 -2.08 7.00
C ILE A 119 -11.07 -1.73 8.25
N LYS A 120 -10.33 -2.71 8.77
CA LYS A 120 -9.40 -2.53 9.88
C LYS A 120 -8.28 -1.57 9.50
N ASN A 121 -7.92 -0.68 10.42
CA ASN A 121 -6.83 0.27 10.26
C ASN A 121 -5.46 -0.43 10.33
N GLU A 122 -4.66 -0.31 9.28
CA GLU A 122 -3.30 -0.85 9.21
C GLU A 122 -2.22 0.23 9.40
N SER A 123 -2.53 1.35 10.08
CA SER A 123 -1.58 2.46 10.31
C SER A 123 -0.33 2.07 11.11
N ALA A 124 -0.33 0.91 11.78
CA ALA A 124 0.82 0.36 12.50
C ALA A 124 1.90 -0.25 11.55
N ASN A 125 1.79 -0.03 10.25
CA ASN A 125 2.66 -0.64 9.23
C ASN A 125 4.05 0.01 9.07
N GLY A 126 4.36 1.03 9.88
CA GLY A 126 5.64 1.72 9.87
C GLY A 126 5.83 2.73 8.73
N LEU A 127 4.79 3.00 7.95
CA LEU A 127 4.82 4.01 6.90
C LEU A 127 4.41 5.37 7.46
N SER A 128 5.05 6.43 6.93
CA SER A 128 4.76 7.82 7.30
C SER A 128 3.88 8.51 6.26
N ASN A 129 3.04 9.44 6.73
CA ASN A 129 2.23 10.35 5.90
C ASN A 129 3.11 11.47 5.28
N ALA A 130 4.22 11.07 4.67
CA ALA A 130 5.13 11.96 3.97
C ALA A 130 4.50 12.47 2.66
N ARG A 131 5.00 13.61 2.13
CA ARG A 131 4.59 14.14 0.82
C ARG A 131 4.64 13.07 -0.27
N GLY A 132 3.58 12.99 -1.08
CA GLY A 132 3.44 12.04 -2.18
C GLY A 132 2.91 10.67 -1.77
N THR A 133 2.70 10.39 -0.48
CA THR A 133 2.04 9.15 -0.07
C THR A 133 0.52 9.23 -0.19
N ILE A 134 -0.13 8.08 -0.43
CA ILE A 134 -1.58 7.92 -0.42
C ILE A 134 -1.99 7.19 0.86
N ALA A 135 -3.05 7.66 1.50
CA ALA A 135 -3.57 7.09 2.74
C ALA A 135 -5.11 7.06 2.76
N MET A 136 -5.68 6.22 3.62
CA MET A 136 -7.13 6.10 3.78
C MET A 136 -7.68 7.21 4.66
N ALA A 137 -8.72 7.89 4.17
CA ALA A 137 -9.56 8.75 4.98
C ALA A 137 -10.50 7.90 5.85
N ARG A 138 -10.79 8.38 7.06
CA ARG A 138 -11.67 7.75 8.04
C ARG A 138 -12.39 8.79 8.90
N THR A 139 -13.36 8.34 9.66
CA THR A 139 -14.00 9.13 10.72
C THR A 139 -13.18 9.09 12.03
N GLY A 140 -13.75 9.49 13.15
CA GLY A 140 -13.12 9.33 14.47
C GLY A 140 -12.88 7.85 14.86
N ASP A 141 -13.69 6.91 14.36
CA ASP A 141 -13.47 5.48 14.54
C ASP A 141 -12.28 5.04 13.68
N PRO A 142 -11.22 4.44 14.25
CA PRO A 142 -10.06 4.00 13.49
C PRO A 142 -10.38 2.98 12.41
N ASP A 143 -11.37 2.12 12.60
CA ASP A 143 -11.75 1.05 11.67
C ASP A 143 -12.93 1.43 10.74
N SER A 144 -13.12 2.74 10.51
CA SER A 144 -14.23 3.26 9.69
C SER A 144 -13.87 3.55 8.23
N ALA A 145 -12.64 3.33 7.80
CA ALA A 145 -12.23 3.57 6.41
C ALA A 145 -13.02 2.70 5.43
N THR A 146 -13.47 3.29 4.32
CA THR A 146 -14.19 2.59 3.24
C THR A 146 -13.54 2.86 1.87
N CYS A 147 -14.01 3.87 1.13
CA CYS A 147 -13.57 4.20 -0.23
C CYS A 147 -12.70 5.45 -0.32
N GLN A 148 -12.85 6.40 0.62
CA GLN A 148 -12.18 7.69 0.51
C GLN A 148 -10.69 7.59 0.82
N PHE A 149 -9.89 8.24 0.01
CA PHE A 149 -8.44 8.34 0.18
C PHE A 149 -7.97 9.79 0.07
N TYR A 150 -6.75 10.04 0.52
CA TYR A 150 -6.08 11.32 0.28
C TYR A 150 -4.64 11.11 -0.16
N ILE A 151 -4.11 12.11 -0.87
CA ILE A 151 -2.68 12.19 -1.22
C ILE A 151 -2.07 13.33 -0.41
N ASN A 152 -1.01 13.04 0.31
CA ASN A 152 -0.27 14.01 1.09
C ASN A 152 0.48 14.98 0.16
N VAL A 153 0.25 16.29 0.31
CA VAL A 153 0.96 17.31 -0.47
C VAL A 153 2.06 18.00 0.34
N ALA A 154 2.23 17.61 1.59
CA ALA A 154 3.31 17.95 2.51
C ALA A 154 3.62 16.75 3.42
N ASP A 155 4.66 16.86 4.24
CA ASP A 155 4.96 15.90 5.28
C ASP A 155 4.01 16.12 6.46
N ASN A 156 3.08 15.19 6.64
CA ASN A 156 2.01 15.23 7.65
C ASN A 156 2.28 14.19 8.74
N THR A 157 3.47 14.18 9.33
CA THR A 157 3.91 13.18 10.32
C THR A 157 3.04 13.13 11.57
N GLY A 158 2.28 14.19 11.87
CA GLY A 158 1.26 14.18 12.93
C GLY A 158 0.08 13.22 12.67
N LEU A 159 -0.06 12.71 11.42
CA LEU A 159 -1.05 11.68 11.07
C LEU A 159 -0.53 10.25 11.23
N ASP A 160 0.74 10.09 11.56
CA ASP A 160 1.34 8.78 11.79
C ASP A 160 0.91 8.23 13.15
N LYS A 161 0.75 6.92 13.25
CA LYS A 161 0.28 6.29 14.48
C LYS A 161 1.13 6.65 15.71
N ALA A 162 2.44 6.80 15.54
CA ALA A 162 3.36 7.15 16.61
C ALA A 162 3.18 8.59 17.13
N ASN A 163 2.61 9.47 16.30
CA ASN A 163 2.49 10.91 16.55
C ASN A 163 1.04 11.40 16.65
N ASP A 164 0.07 10.51 16.42
CA ASP A 164 -1.35 10.82 16.54
C ASP A 164 -1.77 10.80 18.01
N ASP A 165 -2.35 11.90 18.51
CA ASP A 165 -2.75 12.05 19.92
C ASP A 165 -3.72 10.95 20.37
N ALA A 166 -4.57 10.45 19.46
CA ALA A 166 -5.47 9.34 19.72
C ALA A 166 -4.79 7.96 19.61
N GLY A 167 -3.54 7.88 19.16
CA GLY A 167 -2.76 6.65 19.02
C GLY A 167 -3.22 5.72 17.89
N HIS A 168 -4.05 6.20 16.97
CA HIS A 168 -4.62 5.39 15.90
C HIS A 168 -3.96 5.61 14.54
N GLY A 169 -3.56 6.84 14.19
CA GLY A 169 -2.97 7.23 12.93
C GLY A 169 -3.85 6.98 11.70
N TYR A 170 -3.31 7.31 10.54
CA TYR A 170 -3.93 7.10 9.22
C TYR A 170 -3.08 6.15 8.40
N CYS A 171 -3.70 5.12 7.81
CA CYS A 171 -3.01 4.08 7.09
C CYS A 171 -2.51 4.56 5.74
N VAL A 172 -1.19 4.77 5.62
CA VAL A 172 -0.52 4.91 4.33
C VAL A 172 -0.46 3.53 3.67
N PHE A 173 -0.83 3.45 2.38
CA PHE A 173 -0.87 2.19 1.65
C PHE A 173 -0.21 2.25 0.27
N GLY A 174 0.45 3.37 -0.07
CA GLY A 174 1.16 3.53 -1.34
C GLY A 174 1.78 4.91 -1.49
N ARG A 175 2.35 5.16 -2.67
CA ARG A 175 2.93 6.47 -3.02
C ARG A 175 2.71 6.80 -4.50
N VAL A 176 2.69 8.08 -4.80
CA VAL A 176 2.75 8.60 -6.16
C VAL A 176 4.14 8.34 -6.74
N THR A 177 4.21 7.68 -7.89
CA THR A 177 5.45 7.43 -8.64
C THR A 177 5.59 8.37 -9.84
N GLU A 178 4.46 8.80 -10.43
CA GLU A 178 4.43 9.77 -11.52
C GLU A 178 3.22 10.70 -11.35
N GLY A 179 3.32 11.95 -11.78
CA GLY A 179 2.21 12.91 -11.75
C GLY A 179 2.11 13.72 -10.47
N MET A 180 3.19 13.88 -9.69
CA MET A 180 3.21 14.83 -8.56
C MET A 180 2.97 16.27 -8.98
N ASP A 181 3.32 16.65 -10.20
CA ASP A 181 2.97 17.95 -10.78
C ASP A 181 1.45 18.12 -10.98
N ILE A 182 0.72 17.03 -11.28
CA ILE A 182 -0.75 17.03 -11.34
C ILE A 182 -1.34 17.17 -9.93
N VAL A 183 -0.77 16.46 -8.94
CA VAL A 183 -1.16 16.63 -7.52
C VAL A 183 -0.97 18.07 -7.07
N ASP A 184 0.16 18.70 -7.44
CA ASP A 184 0.44 20.10 -7.13
C ASP A 184 -0.51 21.09 -7.86
N LYS A 185 -0.89 20.80 -9.09
CA LYS A 185 -1.93 21.57 -9.79
C LYS A 185 -3.27 21.45 -9.08
N ILE A 186 -3.67 20.26 -8.63
CA ILE A 186 -4.91 20.04 -7.89
C ILE A 186 -4.88 20.83 -6.56
N LYS A 187 -3.78 20.75 -5.80
CA LYS A 187 -3.70 21.46 -4.51
C LYS A 187 -3.79 22.99 -4.63
N ALA A 188 -3.38 23.53 -5.78
CA ALA A 188 -3.34 24.98 -6.03
C ALA A 188 -4.66 25.56 -6.57
N VAL A 189 -5.68 24.74 -6.85
CA VAL A 189 -6.95 25.25 -7.39
C VAL A 189 -7.66 26.13 -6.35
N PRO A 190 -8.38 27.17 -6.79
CA PRO A 190 -9.24 27.95 -5.92
C PRO A 190 -10.31 27.09 -5.26
N THR A 191 -10.56 27.29 -3.97
CA THR A 191 -11.58 26.56 -3.22
C THR A 191 -12.67 27.47 -2.72
N VAL A 192 -13.84 26.90 -2.48
CA VAL A 192 -15.04 27.57 -1.98
C VAL A 192 -15.66 26.74 -0.83
N LYS A 193 -16.55 27.38 -0.08
CA LYS A 193 -17.47 26.67 0.84
C LYS A 193 -18.79 26.46 0.12
N ARG A 194 -19.21 25.19 -0.03
CA ARG A 194 -20.47 24.79 -0.67
C ARG A 194 -21.07 23.61 0.09
N GLY A 195 -22.38 23.58 0.29
CA GLY A 195 -23.07 22.50 0.97
C GLY A 195 -22.58 22.21 2.41
N GLY A 196 -22.08 23.24 3.11
CA GLY A 196 -21.50 23.07 4.46
C GLY A 196 -20.05 22.56 4.49
N GLN A 197 -19.51 22.12 3.35
CA GLN A 197 -18.11 21.68 3.21
C GLN A 197 -17.20 22.86 2.82
N GLY A 198 -16.08 23.01 3.53
CA GLY A 198 -15.01 23.95 3.18
C GLY A 198 -13.91 23.27 2.35
N ASN A 199 -13.05 24.09 1.75
CA ASN A 199 -11.92 23.63 0.92
C ASN A 199 -12.34 22.75 -0.27
N LEU A 200 -13.55 22.99 -0.81
CA LEU A 200 -14.04 22.33 -2.00
C LEU A 200 -13.50 23.07 -3.24
N PRO A 201 -12.93 22.40 -4.24
CA PRO A 201 -12.56 23.04 -5.50
C PRO A 201 -13.72 23.85 -6.09
N LYS A 202 -13.44 25.09 -6.55
CA LYS A 202 -14.45 25.93 -7.21
C LYS A 202 -14.98 25.25 -8.48
N GLU A 203 -14.09 24.60 -9.21
CA GLU A 203 -14.41 23.74 -10.35
C GLU A 203 -14.10 22.29 -9.96
N ASP A 204 -15.03 21.37 -10.23
CA ASP A 204 -14.91 20.00 -9.79
C ASP A 204 -13.72 19.30 -10.45
N ILE A 205 -12.84 18.75 -9.63
CA ILE A 205 -11.73 17.91 -10.08
C ILE A 205 -12.19 16.46 -10.13
N VAL A 206 -12.61 16.03 -11.33
CA VAL A 206 -13.22 14.72 -11.53
C VAL A 206 -12.14 13.64 -11.67
N ILE A 207 -12.31 12.54 -10.94
CA ILE A 207 -11.61 11.28 -11.15
C ILE A 207 -12.35 10.56 -12.29
N LYS A 208 -11.78 10.61 -13.50
CA LYS A 208 -12.35 9.98 -14.70
C LYS A 208 -12.31 8.46 -14.59
N SER A 209 -11.21 7.95 -14.09
CA SER A 209 -11.03 6.52 -13.85
C SER A 209 -9.89 6.22 -12.88
N VAL A 210 -9.95 5.04 -12.24
CA VAL A 210 -8.81 4.41 -11.57
C VAL A 210 -8.66 3.00 -12.15
N ARG A 211 -7.47 2.66 -12.63
CA ARG A 211 -7.20 1.35 -13.28
C ARG A 211 -5.82 0.84 -12.91
N LEU A 212 -5.66 -0.49 -12.85
CA LEU A 212 -4.34 -1.12 -12.78
C LEU A 212 -3.53 -0.74 -14.03
N ASP A 213 -2.28 -0.34 -13.80
CA ASP A 213 -1.29 -0.14 -14.86
C ASP A 213 -0.80 -1.53 -15.33
N LYS A 214 -1.00 -1.84 -16.60
CA LYS A 214 -0.69 -3.14 -17.21
C LYS A 214 0.62 -3.08 -17.96
#